data_a6de23b5769c556aa4db384c1fe95ba7
#
_entry.id   a6de23b5769c556aa4db384c1fe95ba7
#
_cell.length_a   1.000
_cell.length_b   1.000
_cell.length_c   1.000
_cell.angle_alpha   90.00
_cell.angle_beta   90.00
_cell.angle_gamma   90.00
#
_symmetry.space_group_name_H-M   'P 1'
#
loop_
_entity.id
_entity.type
_entity.pdbx_description
1 polymer ?
#
loop_
_entity_poly.entity_id
_entity_poly.type
_entity_poly.pdbx_seq_one_letter_code
_entity_poly.pdbx_strand_id
1 'polypeptide(L)'
;MLLPQNVVVVYVLLSDEELRCLRKAGKAVSSTLKTIMYKVHEGMPLIELCELAESSIRSMGCEPAFPCNVSIDNVAAHYTSRIGDTSTIPPRGLVKVDIGAHVNGFIADAAITIALSDEHEPLVRAAEKALDVVINNLRPGVKISFLGSLIESTIKSFGFRPIRNLSGHMLRQYTLHGEKNIPNVPIESRFSIEAHEVYAIEPFATNGAGFVIDSPEVYIFRYMSPKKAKKDEREILRIIWDRFKSLPFCDRWVHDIIPSETLTKLLELSFKGSLHGYHVLIEKGKGLVAQAEHTVIIHEDSVEVTTSF
;
A
#
# COMPACT_ATOMS: atom_id res chain seq x y z
N MET A 1 28.21 -22.69 31.58
CA MET A 1 28.19 -22.51 30.12
C MET A 1 26.89 -23.14 29.62
N LEU A 2 25.84 -22.35 29.56
CA LEU A 2 24.50 -22.79 29.11
C LEU A 2 24.49 -22.72 27.58
N LEU A 3 24.19 -23.83 26.93
CA LEU A 3 24.01 -23.91 25.48
C LEU A 3 22.79 -23.03 25.09
N PRO A 4 22.82 -22.32 23.94
CA PRO A 4 21.68 -21.55 23.49
C PRO A 4 20.53 -22.52 23.21
N GLN A 5 19.37 -22.24 23.79
CA GLN A 5 18.12 -22.94 23.45
C GLN A 5 17.86 -22.74 21.96
N ASN A 6 17.79 -23.83 21.21
CA ASN A 6 17.34 -23.84 19.82
C ASN A 6 15.91 -23.31 19.78
N VAL A 7 15.74 -22.06 19.34
CA VAL A 7 14.44 -21.54 19.00
C VAL A 7 14.02 -22.27 17.72
N VAL A 8 13.12 -23.23 17.85
CA VAL A 8 12.46 -23.87 16.71
C VAL A 8 11.55 -22.80 16.10
N VAL A 9 11.99 -22.18 15.04
CA VAL A 9 11.13 -21.31 14.22
C VAL A 9 10.16 -22.24 13.51
N VAL A 10 8.93 -22.30 13.98
CA VAL A 10 7.86 -23.04 13.30
C VAL A 10 7.44 -22.17 12.12
N TYR A 11 7.92 -22.52 10.92
CA TYR A 11 7.41 -21.94 9.68
C TYR A 11 5.97 -22.40 9.50
N VAL A 12 5.03 -21.47 9.52
CA VAL A 12 3.63 -21.76 9.18
C VAL A 12 3.57 -21.78 7.66
N LEU A 13 3.47 -22.99 7.09
CA LEU A 13 3.28 -23.19 5.65
C LEU A 13 1.96 -22.55 5.23
N LEU A 14 1.97 -21.80 4.13
CA LEU A 14 0.75 -21.35 3.49
C LEU A 14 -0.01 -22.56 2.93
N SER A 15 -1.25 -22.75 3.34
CA SER A 15 -2.11 -23.80 2.82
C SER A 15 -2.51 -23.52 1.36
N ASP A 16 -2.95 -24.54 0.64
CA ASP A 16 -3.46 -24.40 -0.74
C ASP A 16 -4.64 -23.41 -0.82
N GLU A 17 -5.46 -23.32 0.24
CA GLU A 17 -6.57 -22.38 0.30
C GLU A 17 -6.09 -20.95 0.45
N GLU A 18 -5.11 -20.69 1.30
CA GLU A 18 -4.50 -19.37 1.49
C GLU A 18 -3.80 -18.90 0.21
N LEU A 19 -3.07 -19.80 -0.46
CA LEU A 19 -2.45 -19.52 -1.76
C LEU A 19 -3.52 -19.19 -2.83
N ARG A 20 -4.64 -19.91 -2.87
CA ARG A 20 -5.76 -19.59 -3.79
C ARG A 20 -6.34 -18.21 -3.48
N CYS A 21 -6.51 -17.85 -2.21
CA CYS A 21 -6.99 -16.53 -1.82
C CYS A 21 -6.03 -15.42 -2.26
N LEU A 22 -4.73 -15.56 -2.00
CA LEU A 22 -3.69 -14.61 -2.40
C LEU A 22 -3.64 -14.42 -3.92
N ARG A 23 -3.66 -15.52 -4.69
CA ARG A 23 -3.66 -15.49 -6.16
C ARG A 23 -4.93 -14.85 -6.73
N LYS A 24 -6.10 -15.14 -6.13
CA LYS A 24 -7.36 -14.50 -6.54
C LYS A 24 -7.33 -12.99 -6.27
N ALA A 25 -6.86 -12.56 -5.10
CA ALA A 25 -6.68 -11.16 -4.76
C ALA A 25 -5.68 -10.48 -5.72
N GLY A 26 -4.53 -11.11 -5.99
CA GLY A 26 -3.52 -10.61 -6.92
C GLY A 26 -4.06 -10.43 -8.34
N LYS A 27 -4.84 -11.40 -8.84
CA LYS A 27 -5.48 -11.29 -10.14
C LYS A 27 -6.49 -10.13 -10.20
N ALA A 28 -7.25 -9.90 -9.13
CA ALA A 28 -8.19 -8.79 -9.07
C ALA A 28 -7.45 -7.45 -9.12
N VAL A 29 -6.37 -7.29 -8.35
CA VAL A 29 -5.52 -6.09 -8.37
C VAL A 29 -4.91 -5.86 -9.75
N SER A 30 -4.21 -6.85 -10.32
CA SER A 30 -3.55 -6.71 -11.63
C SER A 30 -4.54 -6.37 -12.76
N SER A 31 -5.71 -7.02 -12.79
CA SER A 31 -6.74 -6.74 -13.79
C SER A 31 -7.34 -5.34 -13.63
N THR A 32 -7.50 -4.87 -12.39
CA THR A 32 -7.98 -3.52 -12.09
C THR A 32 -6.96 -2.47 -12.52
N LEU A 33 -5.68 -2.64 -12.19
CA LEU A 33 -4.62 -1.71 -12.59
C LEU A 33 -4.48 -1.62 -14.12
N LYS A 34 -4.55 -2.75 -14.83
CA LYS A 34 -4.62 -2.75 -16.30
C LYS A 34 -5.78 -1.88 -16.82
N THR A 35 -6.96 -2.03 -16.26
CA THR A 35 -8.12 -1.24 -16.67
C THR A 35 -7.90 0.25 -16.41
N ILE A 36 -7.31 0.60 -15.27
CA ILE A 36 -7.01 1.98 -14.88
C ILE A 36 -6.01 2.62 -15.85
N MET A 37 -4.94 1.92 -16.22
CA MET A 37 -3.94 2.42 -17.18
C MET A 37 -4.55 2.93 -18.49
N TYR A 38 -5.65 2.31 -18.95
CA TYR A 38 -6.35 2.72 -20.19
C TYR A 38 -7.42 3.79 -19.96
N LYS A 39 -7.88 3.96 -18.73
CA LYS A 39 -9.03 4.84 -18.43
C LYS A 39 -8.63 6.18 -17.85
N VAL A 40 -7.46 6.28 -17.23
CA VAL A 40 -6.96 7.54 -16.66
C VAL A 40 -6.77 8.58 -17.77
N HIS A 41 -7.36 9.75 -17.58
CA HIS A 41 -7.25 10.87 -18.52
C HIS A 41 -7.36 12.20 -17.78
N GLU A 42 -6.86 13.27 -18.40
CA GLU A 42 -7.00 14.64 -17.89
C GLU A 42 -8.46 14.98 -17.57
N GLY A 43 -8.68 15.65 -16.45
CA GLY A 43 -10.00 16.08 -16.00
C GLY A 43 -10.85 15.00 -15.35
N MET A 44 -10.44 13.73 -15.34
CA MET A 44 -11.16 12.66 -14.65
C MET A 44 -11.23 12.97 -13.14
N PRO A 45 -12.43 12.98 -12.51
CA PRO A 45 -12.54 13.16 -11.06
C PRO A 45 -11.80 12.06 -10.29
N LEU A 46 -11.02 12.42 -9.25
CA LEU A 46 -10.31 11.43 -8.45
C LEU A 46 -11.26 10.47 -7.74
N ILE A 47 -12.44 10.93 -7.37
CA ILE A 47 -13.47 10.07 -6.76
C ILE A 47 -13.94 8.97 -7.74
N GLU A 48 -14.13 9.31 -9.00
CA GLU A 48 -14.51 8.36 -10.06
C GLU A 48 -13.45 7.28 -10.24
N LEU A 49 -12.17 7.67 -10.20
CA LEU A 49 -11.05 6.72 -10.30
C LEU A 49 -11.01 5.78 -9.10
N CYS A 50 -11.20 6.30 -7.87
CA CYS A 50 -11.28 5.47 -6.67
C CYS A 50 -12.44 4.48 -6.73
N GLU A 51 -13.63 4.94 -7.11
CA GLU A 51 -14.82 4.09 -7.21
C GLU A 51 -14.71 3.04 -8.32
N LEU A 52 -14.11 3.41 -9.46
CA LEU A 52 -13.81 2.48 -10.53
C LEU A 52 -12.90 1.35 -10.06
N ALA A 53 -11.82 1.68 -9.35
CA ALA A 53 -10.88 0.69 -8.82
C ALA A 53 -11.57 -0.26 -7.83
N GLU A 54 -12.24 0.31 -6.84
CA GLU A 54 -12.90 -0.44 -5.76
C GLU A 54 -14.06 -1.31 -6.28
N SER A 55 -14.88 -0.80 -7.21
CA SER A 55 -15.96 -1.57 -7.83
C SER A 55 -15.43 -2.68 -8.74
N SER A 56 -14.33 -2.45 -9.45
CA SER A 56 -13.68 -3.47 -10.27
C SER A 56 -13.21 -4.66 -9.41
N ILE A 57 -12.55 -4.38 -8.27
CA ILE A 57 -12.13 -5.41 -7.32
C ILE A 57 -13.35 -6.21 -6.82
N ARG A 58 -14.44 -5.52 -6.42
CA ARG A 58 -15.66 -6.20 -5.93
C ARG A 58 -16.33 -7.05 -7.00
N SER A 59 -16.33 -6.59 -8.25
CA SER A 59 -16.91 -7.36 -9.37
C SER A 59 -16.24 -8.71 -9.62
N MET A 60 -14.97 -8.86 -9.19
CA MET A 60 -14.20 -10.10 -9.26
C MET A 60 -14.35 -11.00 -8.01
N GLY A 61 -15.28 -10.64 -7.11
CA GLY A 61 -15.55 -11.40 -5.88
C GLY A 61 -14.40 -11.33 -4.88
N CYS A 62 -13.74 -10.18 -4.83
CA CYS A 62 -12.78 -9.78 -3.80
C CYS A 62 -13.31 -8.53 -3.09
N GLU A 63 -12.76 -8.22 -1.91
CA GLU A 63 -13.01 -6.94 -1.26
C GLU A 63 -11.74 -6.08 -1.32
N PRO A 64 -11.84 -4.74 -1.45
CA PRO A 64 -10.69 -3.86 -1.31
C PRO A 64 -10.03 -4.02 0.06
N ALA A 65 -8.70 -4.17 0.10
CA ALA A 65 -7.94 -4.30 1.34
C ALA A 65 -7.73 -2.95 2.03
N PHE A 66 -7.79 -1.88 1.27
CA PHE A 66 -7.76 -0.48 1.71
C PHE A 66 -8.38 0.41 0.62
N PRO A 67 -8.77 1.67 0.95
CA PRO A 67 -9.29 2.60 -0.05
C PRO A 67 -8.27 2.87 -1.15
N CYS A 68 -8.72 2.90 -2.40
CA CYS A 68 -7.84 3.24 -3.52
C CYS A 68 -7.10 4.56 -3.23
N ASN A 69 -5.77 4.52 -3.20
CA ASN A 69 -4.95 5.72 -3.09
C ASN A 69 -4.70 6.28 -4.50
N VAL A 70 -5.04 7.56 -4.69
CA VAL A 70 -4.77 8.29 -5.94
C VAL A 70 -3.93 9.51 -5.62
N SER A 71 -2.64 9.40 -5.77
CA SER A 71 -1.67 10.41 -5.36
C SER A 71 -1.10 11.15 -6.57
N ILE A 72 -1.26 12.49 -6.59
CA ILE A 72 -0.82 13.34 -7.68
C ILE A 72 0.55 13.95 -7.34
N ASP A 73 1.46 13.96 -8.28
CA ASP A 73 2.76 14.65 -8.24
C ASP A 73 3.57 14.37 -6.97
N ASN A 74 3.69 15.36 -6.09
CA ASN A 74 4.48 15.30 -4.85
C ASN A 74 3.75 14.63 -3.68
N VAL A 75 2.48 14.30 -3.81
CA VAL A 75 1.79 13.41 -2.87
C VAL A 75 2.34 12.01 -3.08
N ALA A 76 2.97 11.44 -2.07
CA ALA A 76 3.61 10.13 -2.18
C ALA A 76 2.62 8.98 -1.95
N ALA A 77 1.80 9.07 -0.91
CA ALA A 77 0.87 8.00 -0.52
C ALA A 77 -0.26 8.53 0.38
N HIS A 78 -1.22 7.64 0.69
CA HIS A 78 -2.31 7.83 1.66
C HIS A 78 -3.34 8.90 1.30
N TYR A 79 -3.38 9.36 0.04
CA TYR A 79 -4.48 10.18 -0.42
C TYR A 79 -5.53 9.28 -1.08
N THR A 80 -6.75 9.33 -0.56
CA THR A 80 -7.96 8.79 -1.22
C THR A 80 -8.98 9.89 -1.35
N SER A 81 -9.76 9.86 -2.42
CA SER A 81 -10.83 10.83 -2.63
C SER A 81 -11.93 10.66 -1.58
N ARG A 82 -12.26 11.73 -0.85
CA ARG A 82 -13.32 11.75 0.19
C ARG A 82 -14.66 12.11 -0.40
N ILE A 83 -15.73 11.99 0.40
CA ILE A 83 -17.06 12.50 0.03
C ILE A 83 -16.97 13.99 -0.27
N GLY A 84 -17.49 14.39 -1.44
CA GLY A 84 -17.50 15.78 -1.88
C GLY A 84 -16.14 16.31 -2.38
N ASP A 85 -15.18 15.45 -2.64
CA ASP A 85 -13.94 15.82 -3.32
C ASP A 85 -14.22 16.22 -4.78
N THR A 86 -13.72 17.39 -5.17
CA THR A 86 -13.85 17.93 -6.54
C THR A 86 -12.53 17.90 -7.31
N SER A 87 -11.50 17.29 -6.74
CA SER A 87 -10.18 17.18 -7.35
C SER A 87 -10.23 16.31 -8.62
N THR A 88 -9.48 16.70 -9.62
CA THR A 88 -9.41 15.99 -10.91
C THR A 88 -7.94 15.69 -11.29
N ILE A 89 -7.76 14.75 -12.21
CA ILE A 89 -6.45 14.47 -12.79
C ILE A 89 -5.98 15.67 -13.59
N PRO A 90 -4.75 16.18 -13.34
CA PRO A 90 -4.19 17.32 -14.03
C PRO A 90 -3.79 16.97 -15.48
N PRO A 91 -3.55 17.99 -16.35
CA PRO A 91 -3.12 17.75 -17.73
C PRO A 91 -1.66 17.29 -17.86
N ARG A 92 -0.86 17.40 -16.81
CA ARG A 92 0.57 17.02 -16.75
C ARG A 92 0.93 16.52 -15.37
N GLY A 93 2.06 15.85 -15.24
CA GLY A 93 2.59 15.35 -13.98
C GLY A 93 2.51 13.83 -13.86
N LEU A 94 2.39 13.35 -12.65
CA LEU A 94 2.33 11.92 -12.30
C LEU A 94 1.05 11.59 -11.55
N VAL A 95 0.43 10.49 -11.93
CA VAL A 95 -0.70 9.89 -11.19
C VAL A 95 -0.26 8.53 -10.66
N LYS A 96 -0.14 8.40 -9.34
CA LYS A 96 0.05 7.11 -8.68
C LYS A 96 -1.30 6.53 -8.31
N VAL A 97 -1.52 5.29 -8.66
CA VAL A 97 -2.70 4.53 -8.24
C VAL A 97 -2.23 3.28 -7.53
N ASP A 98 -2.59 3.21 -6.25
CA ASP A 98 -2.19 2.16 -5.33
C ASP A 98 -3.47 1.52 -4.77
N ILE A 99 -3.62 0.20 -4.98
CA ILE A 99 -4.82 -0.56 -4.66
C ILE A 99 -4.49 -1.91 -4.07
N GLY A 100 -5.25 -2.28 -3.07
CA GLY A 100 -5.21 -3.62 -2.50
C GLY A 100 -6.53 -4.35 -2.62
N ALA A 101 -6.48 -5.66 -2.77
CA ALA A 101 -7.63 -6.54 -2.67
C ALA A 101 -7.37 -7.65 -1.65
N HIS A 102 -8.44 -8.22 -1.09
CA HIS A 102 -8.32 -9.40 -0.26
C HIS A 102 -9.45 -10.41 -0.49
N VAL A 103 -9.15 -11.67 -0.20
CA VAL A 103 -10.11 -12.76 -0.06
C VAL A 103 -9.90 -13.36 1.33
N ASN A 104 -10.92 -13.33 2.18
CA ASN A 104 -10.83 -13.80 3.57
C ASN A 104 -9.66 -13.18 4.37
N GLY A 105 -9.29 -11.93 4.05
CA GLY A 105 -8.20 -11.23 4.71
C GLY A 105 -6.80 -11.51 4.13
N PHE A 106 -6.65 -12.43 3.19
CA PHE A 106 -5.39 -12.65 2.46
C PHE A 106 -5.25 -11.59 1.37
N ILE A 107 -4.24 -10.73 1.52
CA ILE A 107 -4.09 -9.46 0.84
C ILE A 107 -3.16 -9.60 -0.36
N ALA A 108 -3.51 -8.95 -1.45
CA ALA A 108 -2.59 -8.55 -2.50
C ALA A 108 -2.65 -7.03 -2.66
N ASP A 109 -1.50 -6.43 -2.86
CA ASP A 109 -1.23 -5.00 -2.87
C ASP A 109 -0.35 -4.67 -4.08
N ALA A 110 -0.69 -3.64 -4.84
CA ALA A 110 0.15 -3.17 -5.93
C ALA A 110 -0.16 -1.74 -6.34
N ALA A 111 0.87 -1.07 -6.85
CA ALA A 111 0.76 0.29 -7.35
C ALA A 111 1.44 0.47 -8.70
N ILE A 112 0.89 1.42 -9.46
CA ILE A 112 1.47 1.93 -10.70
C ILE A 112 1.60 3.44 -10.63
N THR A 113 2.55 3.98 -11.39
CA THR A 113 2.63 5.41 -11.70
C THR A 113 2.41 5.64 -13.19
N ILE A 114 1.49 6.52 -13.52
CA ILE A 114 1.20 6.94 -14.90
C ILE A 114 1.81 8.32 -15.10
N ALA A 115 2.72 8.43 -16.07
CA ALA A 115 3.25 9.71 -16.51
C ALA A 115 2.26 10.33 -17.52
N LEU A 116 1.79 11.54 -17.22
CA LEU A 116 0.90 12.30 -18.13
C LEU A 116 1.68 13.08 -19.18
N SER A 117 3.02 13.02 -19.13
CA SER A 117 3.93 13.61 -20.13
C SER A 117 5.25 12.84 -20.16
N ASP A 118 5.84 12.70 -21.36
CA ASP A 118 7.05 11.90 -21.62
C ASP A 118 8.26 12.32 -20.76
N GLU A 119 8.34 13.60 -20.39
CA GLU A 119 9.44 14.13 -19.55
C GLU A 119 9.54 13.47 -18.18
N HIS A 120 8.46 12.86 -17.68
CA HIS A 120 8.39 12.21 -16.37
C HIS A 120 8.60 10.69 -16.43
N GLU A 121 8.56 10.09 -17.62
CA GLU A 121 8.80 8.66 -17.83
C GLU A 121 10.10 8.14 -17.18
N PRO A 122 11.24 8.87 -17.22
CA PRO A 122 12.47 8.38 -16.58
C PRO A 122 12.33 8.17 -15.07
N LEU A 123 11.49 8.98 -14.39
CA LEU A 123 11.24 8.84 -12.95
C LEU A 123 10.38 7.61 -12.66
N VAL A 124 9.36 7.33 -13.48
CA VAL A 124 8.53 6.12 -13.39
C VAL A 124 9.39 4.89 -13.58
N ARG A 125 10.21 4.86 -14.64
CA ARG A 125 11.12 3.75 -14.93
C ARG A 125 12.14 3.49 -13.82
N ALA A 126 12.55 4.51 -13.08
CA ALA A 126 13.46 4.34 -11.95
C ALA A 126 12.81 3.51 -10.82
N ALA A 127 11.53 3.75 -10.51
CA ALA A 127 10.79 2.98 -9.53
C ALA A 127 10.52 1.54 -10.04
N GLU A 128 10.03 1.39 -11.26
CA GLU A 128 9.77 0.09 -11.89
C GLU A 128 11.04 -0.77 -11.95
N LYS A 129 12.16 -0.19 -12.40
CA LYS A 129 13.42 -0.92 -12.47
C LYS A 129 13.95 -1.34 -11.10
N ALA A 130 13.75 -0.50 -10.08
CA ALA A 130 14.12 -0.85 -8.72
C ALA A 130 13.27 -2.03 -8.20
N LEU A 131 11.97 -2.05 -8.51
CA LEU A 131 11.07 -3.16 -8.20
C LEU A 131 11.53 -4.45 -8.87
N ASP A 132 11.79 -4.43 -10.17
CA ASP A 132 12.31 -5.59 -10.93
C ASP A 132 13.61 -6.14 -10.34
N VAL A 133 14.56 -5.25 -10.03
CA VAL A 133 15.86 -5.65 -9.47
C VAL A 133 15.69 -6.33 -8.12
N VAL A 134 14.79 -5.81 -7.26
CA VAL A 134 14.52 -6.44 -5.96
C VAL A 134 13.86 -7.79 -6.15
N ILE A 135 12.79 -7.90 -6.94
CA ILE A 135 12.07 -9.16 -7.16
C ILE A 135 13.02 -10.25 -7.69
N ASN A 136 13.89 -9.91 -8.65
CA ASN A 136 14.88 -10.86 -9.20
C ASN A 136 15.96 -11.30 -8.20
N ASN A 137 16.12 -10.61 -7.08
CA ASN A 137 17.07 -10.95 -6.02
C ASN A 137 16.41 -11.53 -4.76
N LEU A 138 15.07 -11.62 -4.74
CA LEU A 138 14.34 -12.21 -3.62
C LEU A 138 14.57 -13.72 -3.58
N ARG A 139 14.87 -14.22 -2.40
CA ARG A 139 14.91 -15.65 -2.05
C ARG A 139 15.01 -15.78 -0.53
N PRO A 140 14.66 -16.93 0.06
CA PRO A 140 14.88 -17.17 1.48
C PRO A 140 16.36 -16.91 1.87
N GLY A 141 16.56 -16.29 3.03
CA GLY A 141 17.88 -15.93 3.58
C GLY A 141 18.45 -14.59 3.13
N VAL A 142 17.86 -13.92 2.13
CA VAL A 142 18.30 -12.59 1.71
C VAL A 142 18.04 -11.55 2.82
N LYS A 143 19.06 -10.76 3.14
CA LYS A 143 18.94 -9.71 4.15
C LYS A 143 18.12 -8.51 3.62
N ILE A 144 17.21 -8.02 4.42
CA ILE A 144 16.39 -6.84 4.10
C ILE A 144 17.25 -5.61 3.78
N SER A 145 18.37 -5.42 4.51
CA SER A 145 19.31 -4.33 4.24
C SER A 145 19.94 -4.39 2.85
N PHE A 146 20.17 -5.59 2.30
CA PHE A 146 20.67 -5.78 0.94
C PHE A 146 19.63 -5.37 -0.10
N LEU A 147 18.33 -5.71 0.11
CA LEU A 147 17.25 -5.29 -0.78
C LEU A 147 17.14 -3.76 -0.83
N GLY A 148 17.21 -3.09 0.33
CA GLY A 148 17.23 -1.63 0.39
C GLY A 148 18.43 -1.02 -0.36
N SER A 149 19.61 -1.66 -0.33
CA SER A 149 20.77 -1.20 -1.11
C SER A 149 20.57 -1.34 -2.62
N LEU A 150 19.86 -2.38 -3.06
CA LEU A 150 19.49 -2.56 -4.47
C LEU A 150 18.52 -1.47 -4.94
N ILE A 151 17.49 -1.15 -4.15
CA ILE A 151 16.55 -0.07 -4.46
C ILE A 151 17.31 1.25 -4.59
N GLU A 152 18.08 1.61 -3.56
CA GLU A 152 18.82 2.87 -3.55
C GLU A 152 19.78 3.00 -4.73
N SER A 153 20.60 1.97 -4.99
CA SER A 153 21.57 2.01 -6.08
C SER A 153 20.90 2.10 -7.46
N THR A 154 19.77 1.37 -7.65
CA THR A 154 19.03 1.40 -8.91
C THR A 154 18.41 2.77 -9.15
N ILE A 155 17.68 3.32 -8.19
CA ILE A 155 17.06 4.65 -8.35
C ILE A 155 18.12 5.73 -8.58
N LYS A 156 19.25 5.69 -7.86
CA LYS A 156 20.36 6.63 -8.05
C LYS A 156 21.00 6.52 -9.43
N SER A 157 21.05 5.34 -10.03
CA SER A 157 21.60 5.16 -11.39
C SER A 157 20.79 5.89 -12.48
N PHE A 158 19.51 6.17 -12.21
CA PHE A 158 18.65 7.02 -13.05
C PHE A 158 18.78 8.53 -12.75
N GLY A 159 19.61 8.92 -11.77
CA GLY A 159 19.79 10.32 -11.36
C GLY A 159 18.76 10.81 -10.33
N PHE A 160 17.92 9.94 -9.81
CA PHE A 160 16.88 10.25 -8.82
C PHE A 160 17.27 9.81 -7.40
N ARG A 161 16.39 10.07 -6.44
CA ARG A 161 16.56 9.69 -5.03
C ARG A 161 15.45 8.73 -4.60
N PRO A 162 15.76 7.68 -3.83
CA PRO A 162 14.73 6.91 -3.15
C PRO A 162 14.11 7.74 -2.02
N ILE A 163 12.84 7.51 -1.72
CA ILE A 163 12.22 8.05 -0.50
C ILE A 163 12.59 7.16 0.67
N ARG A 164 13.51 7.63 1.51
CA ARG A 164 14.18 6.84 2.54
C ARG A 164 13.34 6.45 3.75
N ASN A 165 12.23 7.13 3.98
CA ASN A 165 11.31 6.85 5.09
C ASN A 165 10.00 6.21 4.65
N LEU A 166 9.96 5.65 3.44
CA LEU A 166 8.95 4.70 2.98
C LEU A 166 9.58 3.33 2.78
N SER A 167 8.77 2.30 2.85
CA SER A 167 9.22 0.92 2.79
C SER A 167 8.10 -0.02 2.36
N GLY A 168 8.40 -1.02 1.57
CA GLY A 168 7.58 -2.20 1.42
C GLY A 168 7.39 -2.93 2.75
N HIS A 169 6.42 -3.79 2.84
CA HIS A 169 6.00 -4.41 4.09
C HIS A 169 5.54 -5.87 3.93
N MET A 170 5.65 -6.61 5.02
CA MET A 170 5.07 -7.95 5.10
C MET A 170 3.55 -7.85 5.15
N LEU A 171 2.88 -8.76 4.46
CA LEU A 171 1.43 -8.94 4.47
C LEU A 171 1.06 -10.18 5.29
N ARG A 172 0.00 -10.07 6.09
CA ARG A 172 -0.61 -11.20 6.80
C ARG A 172 -2.14 -11.12 6.70
N GLN A 173 -2.81 -12.19 7.06
CA GLN A 173 -4.28 -12.20 7.07
C GLN A 173 -4.84 -11.04 7.90
N TYR A 174 -5.64 -10.17 7.26
CA TYR A 174 -6.18 -8.91 7.81
C TYR A 174 -5.12 -7.93 8.36
N THR A 175 -3.85 -8.08 8.00
CA THR A 175 -2.78 -7.20 8.46
C THR A 175 -2.00 -6.68 7.25
N LEU A 176 -2.25 -5.41 6.91
CA LEU A 176 -1.61 -4.76 5.78
C LEU A 176 -0.12 -4.50 6.04
N HIS A 177 0.23 -4.03 7.23
CA HIS A 177 1.62 -3.76 7.62
C HIS A 177 2.05 -4.75 8.72
N GLY A 178 2.77 -5.78 8.34
CA GLY A 178 3.33 -6.80 9.24
C GLY A 178 4.64 -6.34 9.91
N GLU A 179 5.37 -7.30 10.49
CA GLU A 179 6.50 -6.99 11.38
C GLU A 179 7.80 -6.68 10.64
N LYS A 180 7.92 -7.10 9.38
CA LYS A 180 9.13 -6.89 8.57
C LYS A 180 8.85 -5.87 7.47
N ASN A 181 9.73 -4.90 7.32
CA ASN A 181 9.67 -3.89 6.28
C ASN A 181 10.85 -4.01 5.32
N ILE A 182 10.64 -3.74 4.04
CA ILE A 182 11.69 -3.68 3.02
C ILE A 182 11.93 -2.21 2.67
N PRO A 183 12.96 -1.58 3.26
CA PRO A 183 13.18 -0.15 3.13
C PRO A 183 13.72 0.22 1.73
N ASN A 184 13.47 1.45 1.32
CA ASN A 184 13.97 2.00 0.05
C ASN A 184 15.48 2.37 0.07
N VAL A 185 16.11 2.24 1.23
CA VAL A 185 17.56 2.47 1.44
C VAL A 185 18.11 1.40 2.40
N PRO A 186 19.41 1.10 2.38
CA PRO A 186 19.97 0.18 3.34
C PRO A 186 19.83 0.72 4.77
N ILE A 187 19.30 -0.10 5.65
CA ILE A 187 19.21 0.17 7.09
C ILE A 187 19.87 -0.99 7.84
N GLU A 188 20.34 -0.72 9.03
CA GLU A 188 20.80 -1.78 9.93
C GLU A 188 19.59 -2.63 10.34
N SER A 189 19.58 -3.90 9.96
CA SER A 189 18.51 -4.84 10.25
C SER A 189 19.04 -6.25 10.44
N ARG A 190 18.54 -6.94 11.44
CA ARG A 190 18.82 -8.37 11.67
C ARG A 190 17.92 -9.30 10.85
N PHE A 191 16.87 -8.76 10.23
CA PHE A 191 15.88 -9.56 9.52
C PHE A 191 16.36 -9.98 8.13
N SER A 192 15.93 -11.19 7.76
CA SER A 192 16.05 -11.73 6.41
C SER A 192 14.66 -12.13 5.92
N ILE A 193 14.54 -12.27 4.62
CA ILE A 193 13.37 -12.87 3.96
C ILE A 193 13.34 -14.35 4.30
N GLU A 194 12.16 -14.88 4.62
CA GLU A 194 11.97 -16.29 4.93
C GLU A 194 10.97 -16.92 3.96
N ALA A 195 11.05 -18.25 3.79
CA ALA A 195 10.05 -18.96 3.00
C ALA A 195 8.66 -18.84 3.62
N HIS A 196 7.61 -18.88 2.79
CA HIS A 196 6.20 -18.75 3.13
C HIS A 196 5.77 -17.37 3.63
N GLU A 197 6.62 -16.35 3.52
CA GLU A 197 6.27 -14.97 3.76
C GLU A 197 5.68 -14.31 2.50
N VAL A 198 4.81 -13.33 2.71
CA VAL A 198 4.18 -12.52 1.66
C VAL A 198 4.56 -11.08 1.87
N TYR A 199 4.98 -10.39 0.82
CA TYR A 199 5.42 -9.00 0.90
C TYR A 199 4.81 -8.15 -0.20
N ALA A 200 4.50 -6.92 0.14
CA ALA A 200 4.40 -5.79 -0.79
C ALA A 200 5.79 -5.18 -0.95
N ILE A 201 6.29 -5.13 -2.17
CA ILE A 201 7.59 -4.54 -2.53
C ILE A 201 7.30 -3.25 -3.28
N GLU A 202 7.64 -2.10 -2.69
CA GLU A 202 7.21 -0.78 -3.18
C GLU A 202 8.34 0.26 -3.18
N PRO A 203 9.22 0.27 -4.18
CA PRO A 203 10.16 1.35 -4.37
C PRO A 203 9.48 2.68 -4.69
N PHE A 204 9.93 3.75 -4.02
CA PHE A 204 9.54 5.13 -4.29
C PHE A 204 10.73 5.94 -4.77
N ALA A 205 10.62 6.52 -5.96
CA ALA A 205 11.62 7.40 -6.56
C ALA A 205 11.12 8.85 -6.59
N THR A 206 12.02 9.81 -6.40
CA THR A 206 11.70 11.25 -6.47
C THR A 206 12.84 12.06 -7.06
N ASN A 207 12.50 13.18 -7.71
CA ASN A 207 13.45 14.23 -8.07
C ASN A 207 13.58 15.31 -6.98
N GLY A 208 12.89 15.13 -5.83
CA GLY A 208 12.91 16.04 -4.68
C GLY A 208 13.95 15.70 -3.61
N ALA A 209 13.57 15.88 -2.34
CA ALA A 209 14.46 15.71 -1.18
C ALA A 209 14.75 14.24 -0.81
N GLY A 210 13.91 13.30 -1.26
CA GLY A 210 14.01 11.88 -0.90
C GLY A 210 13.49 11.57 0.50
N PHE A 211 12.49 12.32 0.96
CA PHE A 211 11.87 12.16 2.26
C PHE A 211 10.44 12.68 2.26
N VAL A 212 9.50 11.96 2.86
CA VAL A 212 8.12 12.41 3.04
C VAL A 212 7.87 12.94 4.43
N ILE A 213 6.91 13.85 4.52
CA ILE A 213 6.38 14.42 5.76
C ILE A 213 4.86 14.23 5.79
N ASP A 214 4.29 14.15 6.99
CA ASP A 214 2.87 14.14 7.21
C ASP A 214 2.24 15.48 6.84
N SER A 215 1.20 15.46 6.01
CA SER A 215 0.31 16.60 5.88
C SER A 215 -0.73 16.59 7.02
N PRO A 216 -1.45 17.71 7.27
CA PRO A 216 -2.54 17.70 8.24
C PRO A 216 -3.76 16.87 7.80
N GLU A 217 -3.81 16.45 6.54
CA GLU A 217 -4.95 15.75 5.95
C GLU A 217 -4.94 14.26 6.30
N VAL A 218 -6.12 13.74 6.68
CA VAL A 218 -6.36 12.34 7.01
C VAL A 218 -7.70 11.91 6.40
N TYR A 219 -7.66 10.94 5.50
CA TYR A 219 -8.83 10.40 4.80
C TYR A 219 -8.98 8.89 4.93
N ILE A 220 -7.92 8.21 5.40
CA ILE A 220 -7.87 6.77 5.60
C ILE A 220 -7.73 6.47 7.09
N PHE A 221 -8.52 5.52 7.57
CA PHE A 221 -8.59 5.17 8.99
C PHE A 221 -8.50 3.66 9.18
N ARG A 222 -8.02 3.23 10.34
CA ARG A 222 -7.97 1.83 10.75
C ARG A 222 -8.48 1.69 12.18
N TYR A 223 -9.24 0.63 12.44
CA TYR A 223 -9.68 0.30 13.79
C TYR A 223 -8.51 0.00 14.73
N MET A 224 -8.57 0.52 15.96
CA MET A 224 -7.59 0.30 17.00
C MET A 224 -8.19 -0.31 18.25
N SER A 225 -9.13 0.39 18.89
CA SER A 225 -9.69 -0.04 20.18
C SER A 225 -10.92 0.77 20.59
N PRO A 226 -11.95 0.15 21.20
CA PRO A 226 -13.13 0.87 21.68
C PRO A 226 -12.94 1.45 23.10
N LYS A 227 -11.75 1.34 23.71
CA LYS A 227 -11.55 1.62 25.15
C LYS A 227 -11.95 3.03 25.58
N LYS A 228 -11.73 4.04 24.74
CA LYS A 228 -12.04 5.46 25.02
C LYS A 228 -13.34 5.94 24.39
N ALA A 229 -14.09 5.05 23.72
CA ALA A 229 -15.32 5.38 23.02
C ALA A 229 -16.53 5.45 23.97
N LYS A 230 -17.45 6.39 23.70
CA LYS A 230 -18.75 6.46 24.34
C LYS A 230 -19.65 5.30 23.90
N LYS A 231 -20.82 5.15 24.52
CA LYS A 231 -21.73 4.02 24.25
C LYS A 231 -22.19 3.97 22.78
N ASP A 232 -22.61 5.09 22.24
CA ASP A 232 -23.03 5.26 20.83
C ASP A 232 -21.85 5.02 19.86
N GLU A 233 -20.67 5.50 20.20
CA GLU A 233 -19.44 5.32 19.40
C GLU A 233 -18.99 3.86 19.37
N ARG A 234 -19.24 3.10 20.43
CA ARG A 234 -18.91 1.66 20.48
C ARG A 234 -19.70 0.84 19.46
N GLU A 235 -20.96 1.23 19.22
CA GLU A 235 -21.79 0.57 18.21
C GLU A 235 -21.22 0.83 16.80
N ILE A 236 -20.86 2.07 16.48
CA ILE A 236 -20.18 2.43 15.24
C ILE A 236 -18.88 1.64 15.08
N LEU A 237 -18.04 1.63 16.12
CA LEU A 237 -16.76 0.91 16.08
C LEU A 237 -16.94 -0.60 15.95
N ARG A 238 -18.03 -1.19 16.51
CA ARG A 238 -18.36 -2.60 16.31
C ARG A 238 -18.67 -2.89 14.85
N ILE A 239 -19.49 -2.08 14.20
CA ILE A 239 -19.84 -2.24 12.79
C ILE A 239 -18.59 -2.09 11.90
N ILE A 240 -17.73 -1.10 12.20
CA ILE A 240 -16.44 -0.91 11.51
C ILE A 240 -15.58 -2.16 11.65
N TRP A 241 -15.43 -2.70 12.87
CA TRP A 241 -14.67 -3.93 13.09
C TRP A 241 -15.26 -5.14 12.36
N ASP A 242 -16.57 -5.28 12.36
CA ASP A 242 -17.25 -6.39 11.69
C ASP A 242 -17.02 -6.36 10.18
N ARG A 243 -17.00 -5.16 9.56
CA ARG A 243 -16.78 -4.96 8.12
C ARG A 243 -15.31 -5.07 7.71
N PHE A 244 -14.43 -4.41 8.42
CA PHE A 244 -13.05 -4.19 7.94
C PHE A 244 -11.98 -4.90 8.79
N LYS A 245 -12.33 -5.40 9.98
CA LYS A 245 -11.36 -5.96 10.94
C LYS A 245 -10.26 -4.92 11.23
N SER A 246 -9.01 -5.27 10.94
CA SER A 246 -7.85 -4.38 11.07
C SER A 246 -7.42 -3.71 9.76
N LEU A 247 -8.20 -3.88 8.68
CA LEU A 247 -7.89 -3.27 7.39
C LEU A 247 -8.28 -1.78 7.37
N PRO A 248 -7.57 -0.94 6.60
CA PRO A 248 -7.90 0.45 6.40
C PRO A 248 -9.22 0.66 5.66
N PHE A 249 -9.91 1.76 5.96
CA PHE A 249 -11.16 2.18 5.34
C PHE A 249 -11.24 3.71 5.24
N CYS A 250 -12.20 4.24 4.48
CA CYS A 250 -12.43 5.68 4.32
C CYS A 250 -13.86 6.09 4.65
N ASP A 251 -14.13 7.39 4.62
CA ASP A 251 -15.44 7.99 4.87
C ASP A 251 -16.51 7.48 3.91
N ARG A 252 -16.19 7.31 2.62
CA ARG A 252 -17.10 6.79 1.59
C ARG A 252 -17.67 5.41 1.93
N TRP A 253 -16.90 4.58 2.60
CA TRP A 253 -17.26 3.18 2.92
C TRP A 253 -18.11 3.03 4.18
N VAL A 254 -18.23 4.08 4.98
CA VAL A 254 -18.99 4.09 6.23
C VAL A 254 -20.07 5.15 6.28
N HIS A 255 -20.34 5.81 5.16
CA HIS A 255 -21.36 6.86 5.08
C HIS A 255 -22.77 6.35 5.41
N ASP A 256 -23.04 5.08 5.15
CA ASP A 256 -24.30 4.42 5.51
C ASP A 256 -24.48 4.22 7.03
N ILE A 257 -23.35 4.19 7.78
CA ILE A 257 -23.37 4.06 9.26
C ILE A 257 -23.36 5.46 9.91
N ILE A 258 -22.66 6.41 9.30
CA ILE A 258 -22.46 7.77 9.79
C ILE A 258 -22.86 8.74 8.66
N PRO A 259 -24.18 8.99 8.44
CA PRO A 259 -24.64 9.72 7.26
C PRO A 259 -24.36 11.23 7.30
N SER A 260 -24.08 11.79 8.49
CA SER A 260 -23.80 13.21 8.66
C SER A 260 -22.38 13.40 9.19
N GLU A 261 -21.65 14.35 8.59
CA GLU A 261 -20.30 14.72 9.04
C GLU A 261 -19.35 13.52 9.23
N THR A 262 -19.44 12.52 8.34
CA THR A 262 -18.72 11.24 8.42
C THR A 262 -17.24 11.44 8.73
N LEU A 263 -16.55 12.27 7.94
CA LEU A 263 -15.13 12.52 8.10
C LEU A 263 -14.79 13.16 9.46
N THR A 264 -15.59 14.15 9.90
CA THR A 264 -15.44 14.82 11.21
C THR A 264 -15.53 13.80 12.34
N LYS A 265 -16.51 12.89 12.27
CA LYS A 265 -16.68 11.84 13.29
C LYS A 265 -15.53 10.85 13.30
N LEU A 266 -15.00 10.46 12.15
CA LEU A 266 -13.84 9.58 12.05
C LEU A 266 -12.58 10.24 12.62
N LEU A 267 -12.37 11.53 12.36
CA LEU A 267 -11.27 12.31 12.95
C LEU A 267 -11.41 12.40 14.48
N GLU A 268 -12.60 12.65 15.02
CA GLU A 268 -12.83 12.64 16.48
C GLU A 268 -12.47 11.28 17.11
N LEU A 269 -12.89 10.17 16.48
CA LEU A 269 -12.56 8.82 16.94
C LEU A 269 -11.06 8.52 16.85
N SER A 270 -10.38 9.09 15.85
CA SER A 270 -8.94 9.01 15.70
C SER A 270 -8.21 9.78 16.81
N PHE A 271 -8.60 11.01 17.12
CA PHE A 271 -8.04 11.79 18.24
C PHE A 271 -8.22 11.08 19.59
N LYS A 272 -9.30 10.33 19.77
CA LYS A 272 -9.52 9.50 20.97
C LYS A 272 -8.65 8.24 21.00
N GLY A 273 -7.97 7.91 19.90
CA GLY A 273 -7.20 6.68 19.72
C GLY A 273 -8.06 5.42 19.56
N SER A 274 -9.33 5.59 19.18
CA SER A 274 -10.21 4.47 18.82
C SER A 274 -9.98 4.02 17.36
N LEU A 275 -9.60 4.94 16.52
CA LEU A 275 -9.09 4.72 15.17
C LEU A 275 -7.64 5.22 15.08
N HIS A 276 -6.89 4.70 14.12
CA HIS A 276 -5.65 5.28 13.63
C HIS A 276 -5.94 5.97 12.31
N GLY A 277 -5.58 7.25 12.19
CA GLY A 277 -5.67 7.98 10.93
C GLY A 277 -4.33 7.98 10.21
N TYR A 278 -4.34 7.67 8.93
CA TYR A 278 -3.17 7.75 8.06
C TYR A 278 -3.08 9.14 7.46
N HIS A 279 -2.02 9.88 7.80
CA HIS A 279 -1.76 11.18 7.21
C HIS A 279 -1.41 11.03 5.72
N VAL A 280 -1.88 11.96 4.90
CA VAL A 280 -1.40 12.09 3.53
C VAL A 280 0.08 12.43 3.56
N LEU A 281 0.89 11.67 2.82
CA LEU A 281 2.33 11.81 2.81
C LEU A 281 2.79 12.67 1.62
N ILE A 282 3.52 13.73 1.91
CA ILE A 282 3.99 14.70 0.91
C ILE A 282 5.50 14.68 0.84
N GLU A 283 6.06 14.67 -0.36
CA GLU A 283 7.51 14.81 -0.57
C GLU A 283 7.98 16.17 -0.04
N LYS A 284 8.98 16.16 0.85
CA LYS A 284 9.42 17.31 1.64
C LYS A 284 9.94 18.48 0.79
N GLY A 285 10.57 18.20 -0.33
CA GLY A 285 11.07 19.19 -1.29
C GLY A 285 10.08 19.55 -2.38
N LYS A 286 8.84 19.02 -2.31
CA LYS A 286 7.80 19.16 -3.33
C LYS A 286 8.19 18.59 -4.72
N GLY A 287 9.16 17.67 -4.76
CA GLY A 287 9.51 16.94 -5.97
C GLY A 287 8.42 15.92 -6.34
N LEU A 288 8.39 15.57 -7.62
CA LEU A 288 7.53 14.50 -8.12
C LEU A 288 7.93 13.17 -7.49
N VAL A 289 6.95 12.30 -7.25
CA VAL A 289 7.15 10.96 -6.70
C VAL A 289 6.56 9.94 -7.65
N ALA A 290 7.33 8.91 -7.98
CA ALA A 290 6.87 7.69 -8.64
C ALA A 290 6.96 6.52 -7.68
N GLN A 291 5.98 5.62 -7.73
CA GLN A 291 5.87 4.36 -7.01
C GLN A 291 5.66 3.23 -8.02
N ALA A 292 6.27 2.10 -7.80
CA ALA A 292 5.92 0.86 -8.45
C ALA A 292 5.84 -0.23 -7.40
N GLU A 293 4.85 -1.11 -7.48
CA GLU A 293 4.62 -2.08 -6.42
C GLU A 293 4.04 -3.40 -6.91
N HIS A 294 4.52 -4.48 -6.31
CA HIS A 294 3.96 -5.81 -6.47
C HIS A 294 3.90 -6.59 -5.16
N THR A 295 2.86 -7.43 -5.02
CA THR A 295 2.84 -8.48 -3.99
C THR A 295 3.55 -9.73 -4.48
N VAL A 296 4.43 -10.24 -3.62
CA VAL A 296 5.19 -11.47 -3.85
C VAL A 296 4.98 -12.49 -2.74
N ILE A 297 4.89 -13.75 -3.12
CA ILE A 297 4.92 -14.91 -2.20
C ILE A 297 6.32 -15.52 -2.30
N ILE A 298 6.95 -15.73 -1.16
CA ILE A 298 8.27 -16.37 -1.06
C ILE A 298 8.07 -17.88 -0.86
N HIS A 299 8.36 -18.67 -1.88
CA HIS A 299 8.41 -20.14 -1.77
C HIS A 299 9.80 -20.60 -1.32
N GLU A 300 9.99 -21.89 -1.08
CA GLU A 300 11.29 -22.43 -0.69
C GLU A 300 12.36 -22.18 -1.75
N ASP A 301 12.04 -22.41 -3.03
CA ASP A 301 12.98 -22.37 -4.15
C ASP A 301 12.62 -21.33 -5.23
N SER A 302 11.57 -20.56 -5.02
CA SER A 302 11.07 -19.60 -6.02
C SER A 302 10.34 -18.41 -5.40
N VAL A 303 10.09 -17.40 -6.21
CA VAL A 303 9.26 -16.24 -5.85
C VAL A 303 8.12 -16.12 -6.84
N GLU A 304 6.91 -15.98 -6.34
CA GLU A 304 5.70 -15.79 -7.14
C GLU A 304 5.20 -14.36 -7.02
N VAL A 305 5.11 -13.64 -8.13
CA VAL A 305 4.49 -12.31 -8.19
C VAL A 305 3.01 -12.48 -8.46
N THR A 306 2.15 -12.22 -7.47
CA THR A 306 0.70 -12.46 -7.59
C THR A 306 -0.02 -11.36 -8.35
N THR A 307 0.56 -10.17 -8.45
CA THR A 307 -0.01 -8.95 -9.05
C THR A 307 0.61 -8.58 -10.39
N SER A 308 1.38 -9.49 -11.02
CA SER A 308 1.99 -9.24 -12.34
C SER A 308 0.91 -9.06 -13.43
N PHE A 309 1.17 -8.19 -14.43
CA PHE A 309 0.29 -7.88 -15.55
C PHE A 309 1.03 -7.61 -16.86
#